data_783978904883ce0654890d557e1b7105
#
_entry.id   783978904883ce0654890d557e1b7105
#
_cell.length_a   1.000
_cell.length_b   1.000
_cell.length_c   1.000
_cell.angle_alpha   90.00
_cell.angle_beta   90.00
_cell.angle_gamma   90.00
#
_symmetry.space_group_name_H-M   'P 1'
#
loop_
_entity.id
_entity.type
_entity.pdbx_description
1 polymer ?
#
loop_
_entity_poly.entity_id
_entity_poly.type
_entity_poly.pdbx_seq_one_letter_code
_entity_poly.pdbx_strand_id
1 'polypeptide(L)'
;ELSYIDMGGGYYGGVKGKPDFRDYVPAIAGELKKYFDPEKTALILEPGVSMVSSSFTFVTSVRDVKRIGEHVYVVTDGSRVNLNPQVTRRWYPHHLEYKTAGDGKAGARKTLPSQMICGATCMEYDRLFEEENAPELKEGDLVIYDLAGGYTICLTPLFIHYFPAVLVKKENGTLYTARDPWTNDEFLAGNHWT
;
A
#
# COMPACT_ATOMS: atom_id res chain seq x y z
N GLU A 1 -21.19 19.95 -31.14
CA GLU A 1 -21.70 19.55 -29.82
C GLU A 1 -20.96 18.29 -29.39
N LEU A 2 -20.42 18.26 -28.15
CA LEU A 2 -19.70 17.07 -27.65
C LEU A 2 -20.69 16.04 -27.13
N SER A 3 -20.48 14.76 -27.45
CA SER A 3 -21.28 13.67 -26.92
C SER A 3 -20.79 13.23 -25.51
N TYR A 4 -19.53 13.50 -25.18
CA TYR A 4 -18.96 13.22 -23.86
C TYR A 4 -17.77 14.11 -23.56
N ILE A 5 -17.45 14.25 -22.28
CA ILE A 5 -16.24 14.85 -21.74
C ILE A 5 -15.65 13.87 -20.74
N ASP A 6 -14.39 13.49 -20.96
CA ASP A 6 -13.65 12.65 -20.04
C ASP A 6 -12.68 13.54 -19.24
N MET A 7 -12.86 13.53 -17.92
CA MET A 7 -12.04 14.29 -16.96
C MET A 7 -10.88 13.44 -16.39
N GLY A 8 -10.74 12.20 -16.84
CA GLY A 8 -9.69 11.30 -16.41
C GLY A 8 -9.76 10.92 -14.93
N GLY A 9 -8.60 10.69 -14.34
CA GLY A 9 -8.40 10.24 -12.96
C GLY A 9 -7.61 11.24 -12.11
N GLY A 10 -6.84 10.70 -11.12
CA GLY A 10 -5.99 11.51 -10.24
C GLY A 10 -6.67 12.04 -8.97
N TYR A 11 -7.84 11.52 -8.64
CA TYR A 11 -8.59 11.90 -7.44
C TYR A 11 -8.03 11.28 -6.17
N TYR A 12 -8.08 11.99 -5.05
CA TYR A 12 -7.80 11.43 -3.73
C TYR A 12 -8.93 10.48 -3.28
N GLY A 13 -8.61 9.55 -2.38
CA GLY A 13 -9.58 8.69 -1.72
C GLY A 13 -9.00 8.10 -0.43
N GLY A 14 -9.78 8.17 0.65
CA GLY A 14 -9.40 7.66 1.96
C GLY A 14 -8.29 8.44 2.69
N VAL A 15 -7.84 9.57 2.15
CA VAL A 15 -6.81 10.42 2.76
C VAL A 15 -7.47 11.44 3.69
N LYS A 16 -7.17 11.35 4.99
CA LYS A 16 -7.74 12.25 5.99
C LYS A 16 -7.51 13.73 5.65
N GLY A 17 -8.57 14.53 5.64
CA GLY A 17 -8.52 15.96 5.37
C GLY A 17 -8.36 16.32 3.88
N LYS A 18 -8.47 15.36 2.99
CA LYS A 18 -8.55 15.57 1.54
C LYS A 18 -9.96 15.23 1.05
N PRO A 19 -10.40 15.82 -0.07
CA PRO A 19 -11.64 15.43 -0.72
C PRO A 19 -11.61 13.95 -1.09
N ASP A 20 -12.78 13.32 -1.10
CA ASP A 20 -12.95 11.98 -1.67
C ASP A 20 -13.70 12.03 -3.01
N PHE A 21 -13.94 10.86 -3.61
CA PHE A 21 -14.60 10.78 -4.90
C PHE A 21 -16.03 11.37 -4.87
N ARG A 22 -16.71 11.35 -3.73
CA ARG A 22 -18.05 11.90 -3.56
C ARG A 22 -18.07 13.43 -3.60
N ASP A 23 -16.95 14.07 -3.24
CA ASP A 23 -16.80 15.52 -3.29
C ASP A 23 -16.46 15.98 -4.71
N TYR A 24 -15.62 15.22 -5.44
CA TYR A 24 -15.21 15.58 -6.80
C TYR A 24 -16.37 15.54 -7.80
N VAL A 25 -17.20 14.51 -7.78
CA VAL A 25 -18.27 14.32 -8.77
C VAL A 25 -19.23 15.50 -8.83
N PRO A 26 -19.82 15.95 -7.71
CA PRO A 26 -20.73 17.11 -7.73
C PRO A 26 -20.04 18.40 -8.16
N ALA A 27 -18.78 18.61 -7.75
CA ALA A 27 -18.04 19.83 -8.09
C ALA A 27 -17.77 19.91 -9.60
N ILE A 28 -17.29 18.82 -10.20
CA ILE A 28 -17.04 18.74 -11.65
C ILE A 28 -18.33 18.86 -12.44
N ALA A 29 -19.36 18.10 -12.08
CA ALA A 29 -20.65 18.16 -12.75
C ALA A 29 -21.30 19.54 -12.63
N GLY A 30 -21.19 20.19 -11.47
CA GLY A 30 -21.70 21.53 -11.24
C GLY A 30 -21.02 22.59 -12.13
N GLU A 31 -19.73 22.47 -12.36
CA GLU A 31 -19.00 23.37 -13.25
C GLU A 31 -19.36 23.12 -14.73
N LEU A 32 -19.36 21.86 -15.15
CA LEU A 32 -19.64 21.51 -16.53
C LEU A 32 -21.06 21.85 -16.99
N LYS A 33 -22.07 21.74 -16.11
CA LYS A 33 -23.45 22.13 -16.41
C LYS A 33 -23.65 23.60 -16.80
N LYS A 34 -22.69 24.47 -16.53
CA LYS A 34 -22.71 25.85 -16.98
C LYS A 34 -22.48 26.01 -18.47
N TYR A 35 -21.86 25.03 -19.10
CA TYR A 35 -21.41 25.12 -20.49
C TYR A 35 -21.97 24.00 -21.37
N PHE A 36 -22.44 22.90 -20.80
CA PHE A 36 -22.88 21.71 -21.50
C PHE A 36 -24.24 21.25 -20.96
N ASP A 37 -25.08 20.81 -21.87
CA ASP A 37 -26.37 20.20 -21.56
C ASP A 37 -26.14 18.75 -21.07
N PRO A 38 -26.47 18.40 -19.82
CA PRO A 38 -26.26 17.05 -19.29
C PRO A 38 -27.10 15.96 -19.97
N GLU A 39 -28.17 16.34 -20.68
CA GLU A 39 -28.97 15.39 -21.48
C GLU A 39 -28.29 15.02 -22.81
N LYS A 40 -27.29 15.80 -23.24
CA LYS A 40 -26.58 15.62 -24.52
C LYS A 40 -25.12 15.28 -24.37
N THR A 41 -24.50 15.69 -23.26
CA THR A 41 -23.06 15.52 -23.03
C THR A 41 -22.83 14.66 -21.77
N ALA A 42 -22.34 13.45 -21.93
CA ALA A 42 -22.00 12.57 -20.82
C ALA A 42 -20.69 12.99 -20.14
N LEU A 43 -20.65 12.92 -18.82
CA LEU A 43 -19.40 13.06 -18.04
C LEU A 43 -18.81 11.68 -17.77
N ILE A 44 -17.57 11.48 -18.20
CA ILE A 44 -16.77 10.28 -17.91
C ILE A 44 -15.70 10.67 -16.86
N LEU A 45 -15.50 9.80 -15.86
CA LEU A 45 -14.47 9.90 -14.85
C LEU A 45 -13.76 8.57 -14.75
N GLU A 46 -12.45 8.60 -14.55
CA GLU A 46 -11.59 7.40 -14.44
C GLU A 46 -11.00 7.26 -13.03
N PRO A 47 -11.82 7.04 -11.99
CA PRO A 47 -11.31 6.91 -10.63
C PRO A 47 -10.51 5.62 -10.47
N GLY A 48 -9.24 5.73 -10.11
CA GLY A 48 -8.35 4.61 -9.79
C GLY A 48 -8.14 4.50 -8.28
N VAL A 49 -7.06 5.12 -7.79
CA VAL A 49 -6.64 5.12 -6.38
C VAL A 49 -7.76 5.57 -5.45
N SER A 50 -8.55 6.56 -5.84
CA SER A 50 -9.67 7.08 -5.04
C SER A 50 -10.71 6.03 -4.66
N MET A 51 -10.87 5.00 -5.47
CA MET A 51 -11.87 3.94 -5.24
C MET A 51 -11.32 2.77 -4.41
N VAL A 52 -10.03 2.47 -4.53
CA VAL A 52 -9.49 1.19 -4.03
C VAL A 52 -8.38 1.35 -2.99
N SER A 53 -7.76 2.54 -2.83
CA SER A 53 -6.60 2.69 -1.94
C SER A 53 -6.92 2.33 -0.49
N SER A 54 -8.03 2.82 0.04
CA SER A 54 -8.44 2.60 1.44
C SER A 54 -8.99 1.20 1.73
N SER A 55 -9.26 0.41 0.69
CA SER A 55 -9.76 -0.95 0.84
C SER A 55 -8.64 -1.96 1.13
N PHE A 56 -7.37 -1.55 0.98
CA PHE A 56 -6.23 -2.44 1.16
C PHE A 56 -5.23 -1.88 2.17
N THR A 57 -4.76 -2.80 2.99
CA THR A 57 -3.64 -2.60 3.91
C THR A 57 -2.58 -3.64 3.57
N PHE A 58 -1.32 -3.24 3.52
CA PHE A 58 -0.22 -4.17 3.32
C PHE A 58 0.54 -4.34 4.62
N VAL A 59 0.62 -5.57 5.11
CA VAL A 59 1.25 -5.91 6.39
C VAL A 59 2.58 -6.58 6.14
N THR A 60 3.64 -6.08 6.77
CA THR A 60 4.97 -6.69 6.73
C THR A 60 5.50 -6.92 8.13
N SER A 61 6.31 -7.96 8.29
CA SER A 61 6.97 -8.30 9.55
C SER A 61 8.45 -7.96 9.49
N VAL A 62 8.97 -7.38 10.56
CA VAL A 62 10.41 -7.17 10.72
C VAL A 62 11.12 -8.51 10.83
N ARG A 63 12.11 -8.74 9.98
CA ARG A 63 12.90 -9.98 9.89
C ARG A 63 14.29 -9.83 10.44
N ASP A 64 14.85 -8.61 10.37
CA ASP A 64 16.19 -8.33 10.86
C ASP A 64 16.34 -6.83 11.15
N VAL A 65 17.22 -6.50 12.09
CA VAL A 65 17.59 -5.12 12.40
C VAL A 65 19.12 -4.99 12.41
N LYS A 66 19.65 -4.27 11.45
CA LYS A 66 21.10 -4.06 11.28
C LYS A 66 21.51 -2.68 11.76
N ARG A 67 22.62 -2.64 12.48
CA ARG A 67 23.27 -1.39 12.91
C ARG A 67 24.61 -1.26 12.19
N ILE A 68 24.76 -0.19 11.42
CA ILE A 68 25.99 0.10 10.66
C ILE A 68 26.43 1.53 11.03
N GLY A 69 27.43 1.64 11.88
CA GLY A 69 27.78 2.92 12.50
C GLY A 69 26.60 3.47 13.32
N GLU A 70 26.17 4.67 13.02
CA GLU A 70 25.02 5.33 13.68
C GLU A 70 23.67 5.02 13.02
N HIS A 71 23.68 4.35 11.87
CA HIS A 71 22.46 4.06 11.11
C HIS A 71 21.82 2.74 11.54
N VAL A 72 20.49 2.74 11.62
CA VAL A 72 19.68 1.57 11.91
C VAL A 72 18.85 1.22 10.67
N TYR A 73 18.99 0.01 10.17
CA TYR A 73 18.25 -0.51 9.04
C TYR A 73 17.33 -1.64 9.51
N VAL A 74 16.04 -1.48 9.29
CA VAL A 74 15.00 -2.43 9.66
C VAL A 74 14.55 -3.15 8.39
N VAL A 75 14.89 -4.43 8.27
CA VAL A 75 14.55 -5.25 7.11
C VAL A 75 13.23 -5.95 7.36
N THR A 76 12.27 -5.76 6.47
CA THR A 76 10.95 -6.41 6.53
C THR A 76 10.83 -7.48 5.43
N ASP A 77 9.83 -8.36 5.53
CA ASP A 77 9.52 -9.38 4.52
C ASP A 77 8.70 -8.85 3.33
N GLY A 78 8.36 -7.59 3.32
CA GLY A 78 7.78 -6.93 2.16
C GLY A 78 8.83 -6.26 1.29
N SER A 79 8.37 -5.55 0.27
CA SER A 79 9.24 -4.77 -0.61
C SER A 79 8.52 -3.52 -1.09
N ARG A 80 9.30 -2.51 -1.46
CA ARG A 80 8.80 -1.32 -2.13
C ARG A 80 7.96 -1.67 -3.36
N VAL A 81 8.32 -2.70 -4.10
CA VAL A 81 7.58 -3.10 -5.31
C VAL A 81 6.16 -3.59 -5.03
N ASN A 82 5.86 -4.02 -3.80
CA ASN A 82 4.50 -4.37 -3.41
C ASN A 82 3.60 -3.13 -3.24
N LEU A 83 4.17 -1.98 -2.90
CA LEU A 83 3.46 -0.74 -2.59
C LEU A 83 3.60 0.32 -3.68
N ASN A 84 4.70 0.31 -4.40
CA ASN A 84 5.08 1.35 -5.35
C ASN A 84 5.94 0.77 -6.49
N PRO A 85 5.40 -0.16 -7.26
CA PRO A 85 6.15 -0.81 -8.35
C PRO A 85 6.61 0.19 -9.42
N GLN A 86 5.91 1.30 -9.60
CA GLN A 86 6.28 2.37 -10.54
C GLN A 86 7.28 3.39 -9.96
N VAL A 87 7.66 3.27 -8.69
CA VAL A 87 8.60 4.18 -7.99
C VAL A 87 8.15 5.66 -8.00
N THR A 88 6.86 5.91 -8.14
CA THR A 88 6.28 7.27 -8.21
C THR A 88 5.82 7.80 -6.85
N ARG A 89 5.47 6.91 -5.94
CA ARG A 89 4.97 7.26 -4.60
C ARG A 89 6.15 7.71 -3.72
N ARG A 90 5.97 8.87 -3.06
CA ARG A 90 6.95 9.43 -2.12
C ARG A 90 6.50 9.38 -0.66
N TRP A 91 5.29 8.98 -0.42
CA TRP A 91 4.67 8.93 0.90
C TRP A 91 3.99 7.59 1.13
N TYR A 92 4.28 6.99 2.26
CA TYR A 92 3.74 5.68 2.68
C TYR A 92 2.98 5.88 4.00
N PRO A 93 1.66 6.09 3.96
CA PRO A 93 0.85 6.06 5.17
C PRO A 93 1.04 4.72 5.86
N HIS A 94 1.43 4.75 7.12
CA HIS A 94 1.70 3.53 7.87
C HIS A 94 1.49 3.74 9.37
N HIS A 95 1.44 2.62 10.09
CA HIS A 95 1.56 2.55 11.54
C HIS A 95 2.36 1.31 11.93
N LEU A 96 2.88 1.34 13.16
CA LEU A 96 3.72 0.28 13.69
C LEU A 96 2.97 -0.50 14.76
N GLU A 97 3.06 -1.83 14.69
CA GLU A 97 2.60 -2.70 15.77
C GLU A 97 3.79 -3.44 16.39
N TYR A 98 3.95 -3.26 17.67
CA TYR A 98 5.07 -3.82 18.42
C TYR A 98 4.69 -5.17 19.02
N LYS A 99 5.50 -6.19 18.75
CA LYS A 99 5.33 -7.51 19.32
C LYS A 99 5.37 -7.43 20.85
N THR A 100 4.32 -7.91 21.49
CA THR A 100 4.22 -8.00 22.95
C THR A 100 4.91 -9.25 23.46
N ALA A 101 5.50 -9.16 24.64
CA ALA A 101 5.91 -10.34 25.39
C ALA A 101 4.67 -11.14 25.86
N GLY A 102 4.85 -12.35 26.34
CA GLY A 102 3.76 -13.22 26.78
C GLY A 102 2.86 -12.66 27.89
N ASP A 103 3.27 -11.54 28.51
CA ASP A 103 2.48 -10.77 29.48
C ASP A 103 1.59 -9.68 28.83
N GLY A 104 1.55 -9.60 27.51
CA GLY A 104 0.78 -8.63 26.74
C GLY A 104 1.36 -7.22 26.70
N LYS A 105 2.57 -6.99 27.26
CA LYS A 105 3.23 -5.69 27.24
C LYS A 105 4.35 -5.66 26.20
N ALA A 106 4.41 -4.60 25.41
CA ALA A 106 5.59 -4.31 24.64
C ALA A 106 6.75 -4.03 25.62
N GLY A 107 7.81 -4.83 25.56
CA GLY A 107 9.00 -4.63 26.38
C GLY A 107 9.55 -3.21 26.24
N ALA A 108 10.32 -2.74 27.22
CA ALA A 108 10.95 -1.42 27.16
C ALA A 108 11.77 -1.28 25.87
N ARG A 109 11.54 -0.19 25.16
CA ARG A 109 12.20 0.13 23.88
C ARG A 109 12.86 1.50 23.97
N LYS A 110 14.03 1.61 23.37
CA LYS A 110 14.70 2.91 23.22
C LYS A 110 14.00 3.68 22.11
N THR A 111 13.81 4.97 22.29
CA THR A 111 13.48 5.85 21.18
C THR A 111 14.73 6.10 20.36
N LEU A 112 14.66 5.86 19.06
CA LEU A 112 15.75 6.11 18.13
C LEU A 112 15.48 7.38 17.33
N PRO A 113 16.52 8.18 17.04
CA PRO A 113 16.38 9.37 16.20
C PRO A 113 15.85 9.03 14.81
N SER A 114 16.34 7.93 14.23
CA SER A 114 15.93 7.47 12.91
C SER A 114 16.12 5.95 12.75
N GLN A 115 15.24 5.33 11.99
CA GLN A 115 15.30 3.94 11.55
C GLN A 115 14.91 3.86 10.07
N MET A 116 15.78 3.38 9.20
CA MET A 116 15.47 3.18 7.78
C MET A 116 14.70 1.88 7.59
N ILE A 117 13.46 1.97 7.14
CA ILE A 117 12.65 0.79 6.82
C ILE A 117 12.99 0.31 5.42
N CYS A 118 13.42 -0.95 5.33
CA CYS A 118 13.88 -1.60 4.11
C CYS A 118 13.00 -2.81 3.77
N GLY A 119 12.87 -3.07 2.49
CA GLY A 119 12.28 -4.31 2.00
C GLY A 119 13.28 -5.47 1.96
N ALA A 120 12.80 -6.62 1.48
CA ALA A 120 13.54 -7.88 1.43
C ALA A 120 14.39 -8.06 0.16
N THR A 121 14.34 -7.13 -0.78
CA THR A 121 15.08 -7.29 -2.05
C THR A 121 16.50 -6.73 -1.98
N CYS A 122 17.33 -7.13 -2.94
CA CYS A 122 18.70 -6.60 -3.08
C CYS A 122 18.77 -5.23 -3.77
N MET A 123 17.64 -4.64 -4.12
CA MET A 123 17.62 -3.34 -4.81
C MET A 123 17.92 -2.20 -3.85
N GLU A 124 18.83 -1.29 -4.22
CA GLU A 124 19.17 -0.14 -3.38
C GLU A 124 17.98 0.76 -3.07
N TYR A 125 17.04 0.89 -3.99
CA TYR A 125 15.83 1.69 -3.80
C TYR A 125 14.74 0.96 -3.00
N ASP A 126 14.98 -0.26 -2.53
CA ASP A 126 14.09 -0.97 -1.60
C ASP A 126 14.25 -0.47 -0.15
N ARG A 127 14.54 0.81 -0.02
CA ARG A 127 14.47 1.61 1.19
C ARG A 127 13.21 2.46 1.09
N LEU A 128 12.23 2.17 1.94
CA LEU A 128 10.91 2.77 1.80
C LEU A 128 10.85 4.17 2.40
N PHE A 129 11.19 4.30 3.67
CA PHE A 129 11.16 5.58 4.40
C PHE A 129 12.00 5.50 5.68
N GLU A 130 12.28 6.65 6.26
CA GLU A 130 12.84 6.77 7.60
C GLU A 130 11.74 6.99 8.62
N GLU A 131 11.74 6.16 9.67
CA GLU A 131 10.89 6.34 10.84
C GLU A 131 11.67 7.12 11.89
N GLU A 132 11.22 8.35 12.17
CA GLU A 132 11.93 9.28 13.04
C GLU A 132 11.32 9.33 14.45
N ASN A 133 12.20 9.49 15.46
CA ASN A 133 11.81 9.69 16.86
C ASN A 133 10.80 8.66 17.38
N ALA A 134 10.96 7.41 16.95
CA ALA A 134 10.07 6.29 17.27
C ALA A 134 10.78 5.23 18.14
N PRO A 135 10.01 4.41 18.88
CA PRO A 135 10.57 3.25 19.56
C PRO A 135 11.29 2.32 18.60
N GLU A 136 12.42 1.76 19.02
CA GLU A 136 13.18 0.79 18.19
C GLU A 136 12.32 -0.38 17.78
N LEU A 137 12.36 -0.70 16.49
CA LEU A 137 11.75 -1.91 15.94
C LEU A 137 12.64 -3.13 16.20
N LYS A 138 12.00 -4.28 16.41
CA LYS A 138 12.64 -5.57 16.68
C LYS A 138 12.04 -6.64 15.79
N GLU A 139 12.73 -7.76 15.66
CA GLU A 139 12.23 -8.90 14.91
C GLU A 139 10.85 -9.36 15.41
N GLY A 140 9.92 -9.51 14.46
CA GLY A 140 8.54 -9.88 14.68
C GLY A 140 7.59 -8.71 14.92
N ASP A 141 8.08 -7.45 14.98
CA ASP A 141 7.22 -6.27 14.92
C ASP A 141 6.61 -6.14 13.52
N LEU A 142 5.52 -5.41 13.42
CA LEU A 142 4.83 -5.20 12.15
C LEU A 142 4.97 -3.74 11.69
N VAL A 143 5.19 -3.59 10.39
CA VAL A 143 5.04 -2.33 9.68
C VAL A 143 3.82 -2.48 8.78
N ILE A 144 2.78 -1.71 9.05
CA ILE A 144 1.48 -1.82 8.42
C ILE A 144 1.27 -0.58 7.55
N TYR A 145 1.15 -0.79 6.25
CA TYR A 145 0.96 0.28 5.28
C TYR A 145 -0.51 0.43 4.95
N ASP A 146 -1.06 1.61 5.22
CA ASP A 146 -2.42 1.97 4.87
C ASP A 146 -2.50 2.46 3.42
N LEU A 147 -3.72 2.57 2.91
CA LEU A 147 -3.97 3.03 1.54
C LEU A 147 -3.16 2.26 0.48
N ALA A 148 -3.01 0.95 0.67
CA ALA A 148 -2.18 0.10 -0.17
C ALA A 148 -2.88 -0.39 -1.45
N GLY A 149 -4.12 0.02 -1.73
CA GLY A 149 -4.82 -0.30 -2.96
C GLY A 149 -4.42 0.62 -4.12
N GLY A 150 -4.66 0.15 -5.34
CA GLY A 150 -4.40 0.88 -6.58
C GLY A 150 -2.94 0.87 -7.01
N TYR A 151 -2.70 0.34 -8.22
CA TYR A 151 -1.38 0.22 -8.84
C TYR A 151 -0.34 -0.55 -7.99
N THR A 152 -0.81 -1.44 -7.16
CA THR A 152 0.00 -2.30 -6.29
C THR A 152 -0.01 -3.74 -6.81
N ILE A 153 -0.91 -4.59 -6.35
CA ILE A 153 -0.95 -6.01 -6.72
C ILE A 153 -0.94 -6.24 -8.24
N CYS A 154 -1.66 -5.42 -9.02
CA CYS A 154 -1.76 -5.56 -10.47
C CYS A 154 -0.47 -5.20 -11.22
N LEU A 155 0.45 -4.46 -10.59
CA LEU A 155 1.71 -4.02 -11.20
C LEU A 155 2.95 -4.56 -10.46
N THR A 156 2.77 -5.26 -9.34
CA THR A 156 3.89 -5.84 -8.59
C THR A 156 4.65 -6.87 -9.44
N PRO A 157 5.94 -6.68 -9.70
CA PRO A 157 6.75 -7.70 -10.36
C PRO A 157 7.00 -8.88 -9.41
N LEU A 158 7.14 -10.08 -9.98
CA LEU A 158 7.54 -11.29 -9.26
C LEU A 158 9.07 -11.33 -9.13
N PHE A 159 9.64 -10.39 -8.39
CA PHE A 159 11.07 -10.28 -8.17
C PHE A 159 11.41 -10.72 -6.75
N ILE A 160 12.20 -11.78 -6.61
CA ILE A 160 12.63 -12.45 -5.35
C ILE A 160 11.48 -13.14 -4.62
N HIS A 161 10.31 -12.52 -4.54
CA HIS A 161 9.13 -13.06 -3.89
C HIS A 161 7.96 -13.19 -4.86
N TYR A 162 7.14 -14.20 -4.63
CA TYR A 162 5.84 -14.34 -5.28
C TYR A 162 4.79 -13.45 -4.61
N PHE A 163 3.59 -13.42 -5.15
CA PHE A 163 2.50 -12.66 -4.55
C PHE A 163 2.19 -13.16 -3.14
N PRO A 164 2.05 -12.27 -2.16
CA PRO A 164 1.68 -12.64 -0.80
C PRO A 164 0.22 -13.11 -0.73
N ALA A 165 -0.15 -13.71 0.39
CA ALA A 165 -1.55 -14.01 0.71
C ALA A 165 -2.41 -12.74 0.68
N VAL A 166 -3.67 -12.90 0.29
CA VAL A 166 -4.70 -11.86 0.41
C VAL A 166 -5.72 -12.33 1.43
N LEU A 167 -5.83 -11.59 2.51
CA LEU A 167 -6.81 -11.83 3.56
C LEU A 167 -7.94 -10.80 3.44
N VAL A 168 -9.15 -11.23 3.70
CA VAL A 168 -10.31 -10.34 3.80
C VAL A 168 -10.79 -10.31 5.25
N LYS A 169 -10.87 -9.10 5.80
CA LYS A 169 -11.46 -8.84 7.12
C LYS A 169 -12.93 -8.47 6.93
N LYS A 170 -13.82 -9.30 7.49
CA LYS A 170 -15.25 -9.04 7.50
C LYS A 170 -15.58 -7.96 8.54
N GLU A 171 -16.77 -7.36 8.46
CA GLU A 171 -17.25 -6.37 9.43
C GLU A 171 -17.26 -6.87 10.88
N ASN A 172 -17.52 -8.16 11.09
CA ASN A 172 -17.46 -8.81 12.40
C ASN A 172 -16.02 -9.09 12.90
N GLY A 173 -14.99 -8.64 12.15
CA GLY A 173 -13.59 -8.84 12.48
C GLY A 173 -12.99 -10.19 12.05
N THR A 174 -13.79 -11.13 11.55
CA THR A 174 -13.28 -12.44 11.07
C THR A 174 -12.42 -12.26 9.84
N LEU A 175 -11.26 -12.93 9.84
CA LEU A 175 -10.37 -13.00 8.68
C LEU A 175 -10.60 -14.31 7.93
N TYR A 176 -10.56 -14.26 6.60
CA TYR A 176 -10.45 -15.44 5.77
C TYR A 176 -9.47 -15.19 4.61
N THR A 177 -8.84 -16.25 4.13
CA THR A 177 -7.91 -16.18 2.99
C THR A 177 -8.72 -16.13 1.70
N ALA A 178 -8.60 -15.01 0.97
CA ALA A 178 -9.20 -14.84 -0.35
C ALA A 178 -8.27 -15.35 -1.45
N ARG A 179 -6.96 -15.33 -1.20
CA ARG A 179 -5.94 -15.90 -2.08
C ARG A 179 -4.77 -16.37 -1.23
N ASP A 180 -4.36 -17.60 -1.42
CA ASP A 180 -3.13 -18.14 -0.84
C ASP A 180 -1.90 -17.44 -1.43
N PRO A 181 -0.76 -17.42 -0.72
CA PRO A 181 0.48 -16.94 -1.30
C PRO A 181 0.85 -17.80 -2.50
N TRP A 182 1.34 -17.17 -3.57
CA TRP A 182 1.82 -17.91 -4.72
C TRP A 182 3.07 -18.73 -4.39
N THR A 183 3.18 -19.86 -5.04
CA THR A 183 4.30 -20.79 -4.99
C THR A 183 4.90 -20.99 -6.38
N ASN A 184 5.81 -21.92 -6.52
CA ASN A 184 6.33 -22.32 -7.82
C ASN A 184 5.23 -22.87 -8.74
N ASP A 185 4.19 -23.48 -8.19
CA ASP A 185 3.13 -24.11 -8.96
C ASP A 185 2.31 -23.07 -9.73
N GLU A 186 1.94 -21.95 -9.09
CA GLU A 186 1.25 -20.86 -9.77
C GLU A 186 2.16 -20.16 -10.77
N PHE A 187 3.43 -19.97 -10.44
CA PHE A 187 4.39 -19.33 -11.33
C PHE A 187 4.67 -20.14 -12.59
N LEU A 188 4.73 -21.46 -12.45
CA LEU A 188 5.01 -22.38 -13.55
C LEU A 188 3.75 -22.87 -14.28
N ALA A 189 2.56 -22.48 -13.81
CA ALA A 189 1.31 -22.90 -14.43
C ALA A 189 1.27 -22.55 -15.92
N GLY A 190 0.90 -23.52 -16.73
CA GLY A 190 0.86 -23.37 -18.20
C GLY A 190 2.19 -23.61 -18.92
N ASN A 191 3.31 -23.87 -18.19
CA ASN A 191 4.53 -24.33 -18.82
C ASN A 191 4.45 -25.85 -19.08
N HIS A 192 4.93 -26.27 -20.23
CA HIS A 192 4.97 -27.68 -20.65
C HIS A 192 6.43 -28.09 -20.77
N TRP A 193 6.83 -29.10 -20.02
CA TRP A 193 8.17 -29.70 -20.05
C TRP A 193 8.13 -30.89 -20.99
N THR A 194 8.92 -30.89 -22.04
CA THR A 194 9.09 -32.01 -22.95
C THR A 194 10.25 -32.90 -22.49
#